data_68ccd7d90cfb97047e9e6fc91f9b0e52
#
_entry.id   68ccd7d90cfb97047e9e6fc91f9b0e52
#
_cell.length_a   1.000
_cell.length_b   1.000
_cell.length_c   1.000
_cell.angle_alpha   90.00
_cell.angle_beta   90.00
_cell.angle_gamma   90.00
#
_symmetry.space_group_name_H-M   'P 1'
#
loop_
_entity.id
_entity.type
_entity.pdbx_description
1 polymer ?
#
loop_
_entity_poly.entity_id
_entity_poly.type
_entity_poly.pdbx_seq_one_letter_code
_entity_poly.pdbx_strand_id
1 'polypeptide(L)'
;MKEKYELLCSLKVIEVEIAELARYAKEFDGCYDLLKSKLDDLCAFINRKENIVKWDQWSGLEEVQELSQQLRETSVNALCDVEKYQSIRAQQVGLPVGQYVSSLAQSVRDEYDNFGIHSESNVLFIGSGAFPTTALTIAKETGADVICLDIDQVAIELSRVVARKSGLENQITFLHGDIKAQHDFQTITHVFIASLVKDKHEVIEVLKEKVWDGTKVIVRFGNGLKSIFNYPFNDMITGNWLQHAVPPENSDSIYETLVLEKESKVLI
;
A
#
# COMPACT_ATOMS: atom_id res chain seq x y z
N MET A 1 -31.29 -13.31 -3.03
CA MET A 1 -31.90 -11.95 -3.20
C MET A 1 -31.70 -11.06 -1.97
N LYS A 2 -32.07 -11.49 -0.75
CA LYS A 2 -31.89 -10.69 0.48
C LYS A 2 -30.40 -10.30 0.68
N GLU A 3 -29.49 -11.25 0.57
CA GLU A 3 -28.04 -11.06 0.74
C GLU A 3 -27.43 -10.05 -0.25
N LYS A 4 -27.95 -9.98 -1.49
CA LYS A 4 -27.57 -8.93 -2.45
C LYS A 4 -27.82 -7.54 -1.88
N TYR A 5 -29.01 -7.30 -1.38
CA TYR A 5 -29.37 -5.98 -0.84
C TYR A 5 -28.65 -5.69 0.47
N GLU A 6 -28.35 -6.70 1.29
CA GLU A 6 -27.52 -6.56 2.47
C GLU A 6 -26.09 -6.11 2.08
N LEU A 7 -25.50 -6.72 1.05
CA LEU A 7 -24.17 -6.30 0.54
C LEU A 7 -24.20 -4.86 0.03
N LEU A 8 -25.14 -4.54 -0.87
CA LEU A 8 -25.26 -3.19 -1.43
C LEU A 8 -25.48 -2.12 -0.35
N CYS A 9 -26.37 -2.38 0.62
CA CYS A 9 -26.58 -1.46 1.73
C CYS A 9 -25.32 -1.28 2.57
N SER A 10 -24.59 -2.36 2.87
CA SER A 10 -23.36 -2.29 3.64
C SER A 10 -22.30 -1.47 2.94
N LEU A 11 -22.05 -1.73 1.64
CA LEU A 11 -21.08 -0.96 0.86
C LEU A 11 -21.46 0.53 0.79
N LYS A 12 -22.75 0.83 0.58
CA LYS A 12 -23.23 2.21 0.49
C LYS A 12 -23.12 2.95 1.80
N VAL A 13 -23.44 2.32 2.93
CA VAL A 13 -23.32 2.94 4.25
C VAL A 13 -21.86 3.27 4.55
N ILE A 14 -20.95 2.32 4.32
CA ILE A 14 -19.50 2.53 4.54
C ILE A 14 -18.99 3.69 3.67
N GLU A 15 -19.36 3.71 2.39
CA GLU A 15 -18.93 4.77 1.45
C GLU A 15 -19.39 6.15 1.93
N VAL A 16 -20.67 6.30 2.27
CA VAL A 16 -21.23 7.58 2.74
C VAL A 16 -20.59 8.03 4.04
N GLU A 17 -20.39 7.12 5.00
CA GLU A 17 -19.76 7.46 6.28
C GLU A 17 -18.31 7.92 6.09
N ILE A 18 -17.52 7.24 5.25
CA ILE A 18 -16.13 7.64 4.96
C ILE A 18 -16.12 9.00 4.26
N ALA A 19 -16.97 9.21 3.24
CA ALA A 19 -17.04 10.47 2.51
C ALA A 19 -17.39 11.66 3.43
N GLU A 20 -18.41 11.49 4.29
CA GLU A 20 -18.82 12.55 5.22
C GLU A 20 -17.76 12.82 6.28
N LEU A 21 -17.15 11.78 6.86
CA LEU A 21 -16.07 11.95 7.84
C LEU A 21 -14.85 12.61 7.22
N ALA A 22 -14.48 12.29 5.98
CA ALA A 22 -13.39 12.94 5.26
C ALA A 22 -13.70 14.43 5.01
N ARG A 23 -14.96 14.77 4.75
CA ARG A 23 -15.39 16.18 4.61
C ARG A 23 -15.29 16.91 5.96
N TYR A 24 -15.82 16.33 7.06
CA TYR A 24 -15.75 16.94 8.37
C TYR A 24 -14.32 17.06 8.91
N ALA A 25 -13.44 16.10 8.59
CA ALA A 25 -12.04 16.14 9.00
C ALA A 25 -11.30 17.38 8.48
N LYS A 26 -11.70 17.91 7.31
CA LYS A 26 -11.16 19.18 6.76
C LYS A 26 -11.59 20.42 7.54
N GLU A 27 -12.69 20.33 8.28
CA GLU A 27 -13.22 21.42 9.09
C GLU A 27 -12.79 21.31 10.57
N PHE A 28 -12.64 20.09 11.08
CA PHE A 28 -12.30 19.81 12.47
C PHE A 28 -11.38 18.59 12.59
N ASP A 29 -10.17 18.83 13.02
CA ASP A 29 -9.09 17.81 13.13
C ASP A 29 -9.47 16.55 13.92
N GLY A 30 -10.32 16.68 14.95
CA GLY A 30 -10.79 15.55 15.75
C GLY A 30 -11.57 14.50 14.94
N CYS A 31 -12.10 14.86 13.77
CA CYS A 31 -12.77 13.92 12.87
C CYS A 31 -11.82 12.96 12.17
N TYR A 32 -10.51 13.24 12.12
CA TYR A 32 -9.53 12.28 11.57
C TYR A 32 -9.45 11.00 12.39
N ASP A 33 -9.62 11.06 13.71
CA ASP A 33 -9.64 9.86 14.54
C ASP A 33 -10.89 9.01 14.25
N LEU A 34 -12.04 9.64 13.99
CA LEU A 34 -13.27 8.97 13.57
C LEU A 34 -13.12 8.36 12.16
N LEU A 35 -12.54 9.13 11.24
CA LEU A 35 -12.28 8.66 9.86
C LEU A 35 -11.36 7.45 9.87
N LYS A 36 -10.27 7.50 10.64
CA LYS A 36 -9.37 6.36 10.82
C LYS A 36 -10.11 5.13 11.35
N SER A 37 -10.93 5.29 12.39
CA SER A 37 -11.73 4.19 12.93
C SER A 37 -12.66 3.60 11.87
N LYS A 38 -13.25 4.43 11.00
CA LYS A 38 -14.12 3.94 9.92
C LYS A 38 -13.33 3.18 8.83
N LEU A 39 -12.11 3.59 8.53
CA LEU A 39 -11.21 2.83 7.64
C LEU A 39 -10.80 1.48 8.29
N ASP A 40 -10.58 1.46 9.61
CA ASP A 40 -10.34 0.20 10.35
C ASP A 40 -11.58 -0.73 10.28
N ASP A 41 -12.82 -0.18 10.39
CA ASP A 41 -14.07 -0.94 10.20
C ASP A 41 -14.16 -1.53 8.77
N LEU A 42 -13.76 -0.77 7.75
CA LEU A 42 -13.70 -1.26 6.36
C LEU A 42 -12.70 -2.41 6.22
N CYS A 43 -11.52 -2.32 6.83
CA CYS A 43 -10.55 -3.42 6.86
C CYS A 43 -11.13 -4.68 7.53
N ALA A 44 -11.86 -4.51 8.64
CA ALA A 44 -12.55 -5.60 9.31
C ALA A 44 -13.68 -6.19 8.43
N PHE A 45 -14.41 -5.36 7.69
CA PHE A 45 -15.47 -5.79 6.78
C PHE A 45 -14.93 -6.68 5.66
N ILE A 46 -13.78 -6.32 5.07
CA ILE A 46 -13.12 -7.05 3.97
C ILE A 46 -12.75 -8.48 4.40
N ASN A 47 -12.33 -8.67 5.65
CA ASN A 47 -11.83 -9.95 6.16
C ASN A 47 -12.93 -10.86 6.74
N ARG A 48 -14.18 -10.37 6.84
CA ARG A 48 -15.30 -11.21 7.34
C ARG A 48 -15.72 -12.24 6.32
N LYS A 49 -15.66 -13.52 6.70
CA LYS A 49 -16.04 -14.66 5.83
C LYS A 49 -17.44 -14.51 5.24
N GLU A 50 -18.41 -14.05 6.02
CA GLU A 50 -19.77 -13.83 5.55
C GLU A 50 -19.87 -12.81 4.40
N ASN A 51 -19.03 -11.77 4.44
CA ASN A 51 -18.97 -10.74 3.40
C ASN A 51 -18.26 -11.25 2.15
N ILE A 52 -17.22 -12.06 2.32
CA ILE A 52 -16.52 -12.71 1.20
C ILE A 52 -17.51 -13.62 0.44
N VAL A 53 -18.31 -14.45 1.13
CA VAL A 53 -19.31 -15.30 0.51
C VAL A 53 -20.35 -14.49 -0.27
N LYS A 54 -20.84 -13.38 0.31
CA LYS A 54 -21.78 -12.49 -0.38
C LYS A 54 -21.13 -11.85 -1.62
N TRP A 55 -19.87 -11.43 -1.51
CA TRP A 55 -19.12 -10.88 -2.62
C TRP A 55 -18.96 -11.87 -3.77
N ASP A 56 -18.53 -13.09 -3.49
CA ASP A 56 -18.34 -14.15 -4.51
C ASP A 56 -19.63 -14.44 -5.28
N GLN A 57 -20.79 -14.31 -4.61
CA GLN A 57 -22.09 -14.53 -5.22
C GLN A 57 -22.61 -13.34 -6.04
N TRP A 58 -22.29 -12.09 -5.64
CA TRP A 58 -22.97 -10.89 -6.15
C TRP A 58 -22.05 -9.88 -6.83
N SER A 59 -20.72 -10.05 -6.75
CA SER A 59 -19.76 -9.10 -7.32
C SER A 59 -19.83 -8.93 -8.83
N GLY A 60 -20.38 -9.89 -9.57
CA GLY A 60 -20.56 -9.79 -11.03
C GLY A 60 -21.65 -8.81 -11.48
N LEU A 61 -22.43 -8.25 -10.55
CA LEU A 61 -23.48 -7.29 -10.89
C LEU A 61 -22.91 -5.88 -11.08
N GLU A 62 -23.34 -5.19 -12.12
CA GLU A 62 -22.88 -3.84 -12.47
C GLU A 62 -23.01 -2.86 -11.29
N GLU A 63 -24.17 -2.84 -10.63
CA GLU A 63 -24.43 -1.99 -9.45
C GLU A 63 -23.46 -2.24 -8.27
N VAL A 64 -23.00 -3.49 -8.09
CA VAL A 64 -22.01 -3.84 -7.07
C VAL A 64 -20.63 -3.36 -7.49
N GLN A 65 -20.27 -3.51 -8.77
CA GLN A 65 -19.00 -3.07 -9.32
C GLN A 65 -18.85 -1.54 -9.26
N GLU A 66 -19.87 -0.79 -9.67
CA GLU A 66 -19.89 0.67 -9.63
C GLU A 66 -19.72 1.18 -8.20
N LEU A 67 -20.50 0.65 -7.26
CA LEU A 67 -20.43 1.04 -5.86
C LEU A 67 -19.08 0.68 -5.22
N SER A 68 -18.52 -0.47 -5.61
CA SER A 68 -17.20 -0.92 -5.14
C SER A 68 -16.08 -0.02 -5.63
N GLN A 69 -16.15 0.41 -6.88
CA GLN A 69 -15.19 1.37 -7.43
C GLN A 69 -15.31 2.73 -6.73
N GLN A 70 -16.53 3.21 -6.50
CA GLN A 70 -16.76 4.46 -5.78
C GLN A 70 -16.21 4.39 -4.35
N LEU A 71 -16.51 3.30 -3.62
CA LEU A 71 -16.01 3.09 -2.26
C LEU A 71 -14.47 3.04 -2.22
N ARG A 72 -13.84 2.36 -3.18
CA ARG A 72 -12.37 2.33 -3.28
C ARG A 72 -11.80 3.73 -3.44
N GLU A 73 -12.25 4.52 -4.41
CA GLU A 73 -11.73 5.88 -4.63
C GLU A 73 -11.93 6.78 -3.40
N THR A 74 -13.11 6.68 -2.75
CA THR A 74 -13.41 7.42 -1.52
C THR A 74 -12.45 7.00 -0.38
N SER A 75 -12.24 5.70 -0.19
CA SER A 75 -11.41 5.17 0.90
C SER A 75 -9.93 5.44 0.70
N VAL A 76 -9.42 5.33 -0.54
CA VAL A 76 -8.03 5.64 -0.89
C VAL A 76 -7.73 7.12 -0.60
N ASN A 77 -8.60 8.03 -1.04
CA ASN A 77 -8.43 9.46 -0.78
C ASN A 77 -8.48 9.77 0.72
N ALA A 78 -9.41 9.13 1.45
CA ALA A 78 -9.54 9.29 2.90
C ALA A 78 -8.29 8.80 3.64
N LEU A 79 -7.71 7.66 3.22
CA LEU A 79 -6.46 7.15 3.82
C LEU A 79 -5.29 8.11 3.57
N CYS A 80 -5.14 8.63 2.35
CA CYS A 80 -4.11 9.63 2.05
C CYS A 80 -4.25 10.89 2.93
N ASP A 81 -5.48 11.37 3.17
CA ASP A 81 -5.73 12.50 4.06
C ASP A 81 -5.39 12.16 5.52
N VAL A 82 -5.74 10.96 6.01
CA VAL A 82 -5.38 10.47 7.35
C VAL A 82 -3.86 10.37 7.52
N GLU A 83 -3.14 9.83 6.54
CA GLU A 83 -1.67 9.73 6.59
C GLU A 83 -1.00 11.11 6.64
N LYS A 84 -1.48 12.07 5.84
CA LYS A 84 -1.00 13.46 5.89
C LYS A 84 -1.23 14.08 7.26
N TYR A 85 -2.42 13.91 7.81
CA TYR A 85 -2.75 14.39 9.14
C TYR A 85 -1.86 13.78 10.23
N GLN A 86 -1.66 12.45 10.20
CA GLN A 86 -0.78 11.75 11.14
C GLN A 86 0.65 12.26 11.04
N SER A 87 1.15 12.50 9.83
CA SER A 87 2.50 13.05 9.61
C SER A 87 2.66 14.47 10.18
N ILE A 88 1.65 15.31 10.02
CA ILE A 88 1.62 16.66 10.62
C ILE A 88 1.59 16.57 12.14
N ARG A 89 0.77 15.71 12.71
CA ARG A 89 0.72 15.50 14.18
C ARG A 89 2.04 14.97 14.73
N ALA A 90 2.70 14.04 14.05
CA ALA A 90 4.01 13.53 14.44
C ALA A 90 5.07 14.65 14.55
N GLN A 91 4.94 15.71 13.75
CA GLN A 91 5.80 16.89 13.85
C GLN A 91 5.52 17.74 15.09
N GLN A 92 4.25 17.93 15.43
CA GLN A 92 3.80 18.88 16.45
C GLN A 92 3.90 18.33 17.87
N VAL A 93 3.52 17.09 18.10
CA VAL A 93 3.32 16.51 19.43
C VAL A 93 4.48 15.64 19.89
N GLY A 94 5.49 15.42 19.00
CA GLY A 94 6.62 14.55 19.36
C GLY A 94 6.17 13.12 19.67
N LEU A 95 5.16 12.62 18.96
CA LEU A 95 4.72 11.23 19.09
C LEU A 95 5.94 10.33 18.93
N PRO A 96 6.11 9.31 19.79
CA PRO A 96 7.18 8.34 19.60
C PRO A 96 6.88 7.57 18.31
N VAL A 97 7.36 8.09 17.18
CA VAL A 97 7.30 7.44 15.87
C VAL A 97 7.82 6.00 15.99
N GLY A 98 8.77 5.76 16.91
CA GLY A 98 9.23 4.43 17.25
C GLY A 98 8.16 3.49 17.80
N GLN A 99 7.16 3.95 18.55
CA GLN A 99 6.07 3.09 19.04
C GLN A 99 5.08 2.76 17.92
N TYR A 100 4.76 3.71 17.05
CA TYR A 100 3.89 3.45 15.90
C TYR A 100 4.54 2.46 14.93
N VAL A 101 5.80 2.70 14.56
CA VAL A 101 6.58 1.77 13.73
C VAL A 101 6.70 0.40 14.40
N SER A 102 6.84 0.33 15.72
CA SER A 102 6.91 -0.95 16.45
C SER A 102 5.58 -1.71 16.48
N SER A 103 4.44 -1.01 16.52
CA SER A 103 3.11 -1.67 16.51
C SER A 103 2.75 -2.28 15.15
N LEU A 104 3.26 -1.69 14.06
CA LEU A 104 3.08 -2.19 12.69
C LEU A 104 4.20 -3.15 12.25
N ALA A 105 5.30 -3.19 13.01
CA ALA A 105 6.49 -3.97 12.67
C ALA A 105 6.23 -5.47 12.55
N GLN A 106 5.23 -6.03 13.23
CA GLN A 106 5.03 -7.48 13.19
C GLN A 106 4.57 -7.96 11.80
N SER A 107 3.59 -7.29 11.19
CA SER A 107 3.13 -7.67 9.85
C SER A 107 4.18 -7.42 8.76
N VAL A 108 5.01 -6.39 8.94
CA VAL A 108 6.08 -6.06 8.00
C VAL A 108 7.30 -6.96 8.21
N ARG A 109 7.54 -7.48 9.44
CA ARG A 109 8.63 -8.43 9.73
C ARG A 109 8.50 -9.72 8.94
N ASP A 110 7.31 -10.31 8.97
CA ASP A 110 7.06 -11.55 8.22
C ASP A 110 7.31 -11.34 6.71
N GLU A 111 7.05 -10.14 6.18
CA GLU A 111 7.32 -9.81 4.79
C GLU A 111 8.82 -9.69 4.48
N TYR A 112 9.58 -8.85 5.20
CA TYR A 112 10.99 -8.65 4.83
C TYR A 112 11.86 -9.90 5.09
N ASP A 113 11.54 -10.71 6.11
CA ASP A 113 12.21 -11.99 6.34
C ASP A 113 11.95 -12.97 5.18
N ASN A 114 10.70 -13.07 4.72
CA ASN A 114 10.33 -13.92 3.59
C ASN A 114 10.97 -13.49 2.26
N PHE A 115 11.20 -12.19 2.08
CA PHE A 115 11.78 -11.67 0.83
C PHE A 115 13.31 -11.59 0.86
N GLY A 116 13.94 -11.79 2.02
CA GLY A 116 15.40 -11.81 2.21
C GLY A 116 15.99 -10.40 2.22
N ILE A 117 15.30 -9.43 2.81
CA ILE A 117 15.80 -8.06 2.94
C ILE A 117 16.74 -7.97 4.16
N HIS A 118 17.93 -7.45 3.98
CA HIS A 118 18.97 -7.30 5.00
C HIS A 118 19.74 -5.98 4.81
N SER A 119 20.75 -5.72 5.65
CA SER A 119 21.48 -4.44 5.68
C SER A 119 22.23 -4.06 4.40
N GLU A 120 22.48 -5.01 3.50
CA GLU A 120 23.10 -4.73 2.20
C GLU A 120 22.05 -4.58 1.08
N SER A 121 20.76 -4.66 1.42
CA SER A 121 19.68 -4.50 0.45
C SER A 121 19.44 -3.02 0.15
N ASN A 122 19.17 -2.72 -1.11
CA ASN A 122 18.68 -1.42 -1.57
C ASN A 122 17.22 -1.59 -1.99
N VAL A 123 16.32 -0.90 -1.30
CA VAL A 123 14.86 -1.07 -1.49
C VAL A 123 14.27 0.17 -2.15
N LEU A 124 13.50 -0.01 -3.21
CA LEU A 124 12.66 1.03 -3.80
C LEU A 124 11.20 0.80 -3.38
N PHE A 125 10.58 1.80 -2.77
CA PHE A 125 9.17 1.76 -2.40
C PHE A 125 8.34 2.74 -3.25
N ILE A 126 7.50 2.23 -4.13
CA ILE A 126 6.65 2.99 -5.05
C ILE A 126 5.26 3.16 -4.43
N GLY A 127 4.79 4.41 -4.31
CA GLY A 127 3.57 4.77 -3.59
C GLY A 127 3.77 4.78 -2.08
N SER A 128 4.84 5.45 -1.61
CA SER A 128 5.24 5.44 -0.20
C SER A 128 4.29 6.19 0.74
N GLY A 129 3.49 7.11 0.22
CA GLY A 129 2.55 7.91 0.99
C GLY A 129 3.20 8.96 1.89
N ALA A 130 2.37 9.66 2.64
CA ALA A 130 2.82 10.71 3.56
C ALA A 130 3.38 10.14 4.87
N PHE A 131 2.94 8.95 5.28
CA PHE A 131 3.42 8.25 6.46
C PHE A 131 3.99 6.87 6.08
N PRO A 132 5.27 6.79 5.61
CA PRO A 132 5.84 5.63 4.93
C PRO A 132 6.20 4.50 5.91
N THR A 133 5.22 3.94 6.59
CA THR A 133 5.39 2.98 7.69
C THR A 133 6.23 1.77 7.30
N THR A 134 5.96 1.16 6.13
CA THR A 134 6.71 -0.02 5.67
C THR A 134 8.18 0.33 5.43
N ALA A 135 8.45 1.45 4.76
CA ALA A 135 9.82 1.90 4.49
C ALA A 135 10.60 2.21 5.79
N LEU A 136 9.95 2.88 6.76
CA LEU A 136 10.52 3.16 8.07
C LEU A 136 10.83 1.86 8.84
N THR A 137 9.93 0.88 8.78
CA THR A 137 10.11 -0.41 9.45
C THR A 137 11.27 -1.19 8.83
N ILE A 138 11.31 -1.30 7.50
CA ILE A 138 12.41 -1.97 6.79
C ILE A 138 13.74 -1.32 7.13
N ALA A 139 13.88 -0.01 6.95
CA ALA A 139 15.13 0.69 7.25
C ALA A 139 15.58 0.48 8.71
N LYS A 140 14.65 0.60 9.67
CA LYS A 140 14.95 0.47 11.09
C LYS A 140 15.34 -0.94 11.51
N GLU A 141 14.62 -1.95 11.04
CA GLU A 141 14.76 -3.33 11.53
C GLU A 141 15.88 -4.09 10.77
N THR A 142 16.09 -3.79 9.49
CA THR A 142 17.08 -4.49 8.67
C THR A 142 18.37 -3.70 8.46
N GLY A 143 18.34 -2.38 8.60
CA GLY A 143 19.45 -1.50 8.24
C GLY A 143 19.60 -1.25 6.73
N ALA A 144 18.65 -1.71 5.91
CA ALA A 144 18.64 -1.51 4.45
C ALA A 144 18.48 -0.01 4.08
N ASP A 145 19.09 0.39 2.97
CA ASP A 145 18.82 1.68 2.36
C ASP A 145 17.51 1.65 1.59
N VAL A 146 16.65 2.66 1.82
CA VAL A 146 15.32 2.72 1.21
C VAL A 146 15.14 4.00 0.40
N ILE A 147 14.66 3.85 -0.84
CA ILE A 147 14.20 4.96 -1.67
C ILE A 147 12.68 4.95 -1.68
N CYS A 148 12.06 6.00 -1.18
CA CYS A 148 10.63 6.24 -1.24
C CYS A 148 10.28 7.08 -2.47
N LEU A 149 9.42 6.58 -3.34
CA LEU A 149 8.92 7.28 -4.52
C LEU A 149 7.41 7.49 -4.41
N ASP A 150 6.94 8.72 -4.57
CA ASP A 150 5.51 9.04 -4.61
C ASP A 150 5.23 10.16 -5.60
N ILE A 151 4.04 10.12 -6.20
CA ILE A 151 3.56 11.16 -7.15
C ILE A 151 3.04 12.40 -6.44
N ASP A 152 2.73 12.31 -5.15
CA ASP A 152 2.24 13.42 -4.33
C ASP A 152 3.40 14.15 -3.66
N GLN A 153 3.69 15.36 -4.13
CA GLN A 153 4.73 16.23 -3.58
C GLN A 153 4.55 16.48 -2.07
N VAL A 154 3.30 16.69 -1.62
CA VAL A 154 3.00 16.96 -0.21
C VAL A 154 3.29 15.71 0.63
N ALA A 155 2.96 14.52 0.12
CA ALA A 155 3.28 13.26 0.79
C ALA A 155 4.80 13.11 0.97
N ILE A 156 5.58 13.39 -0.06
CA ILE A 156 7.07 13.35 0.00
C ILE A 156 7.63 14.35 1.02
N GLU A 157 7.11 15.56 1.08
CA GLU A 157 7.57 16.56 2.04
C GLU A 157 7.28 16.14 3.49
N LEU A 158 6.09 15.62 3.74
CA LEU A 158 5.68 15.14 5.05
C LEU A 158 6.46 13.88 5.47
N SER A 159 6.65 12.93 4.57
CA SER A 159 7.38 11.69 4.84
C SER A 159 8.86 11.93 5.17
N ARG A 160 9.51 12.93 4.55
CA ARG A 160 10.87 13.37 4.93
C ARG A 160 10.94 13.81 6.39
N VAL A 161 9.94 14.54 6.87
CA VAL A 161 9.91 15.01 8.25
C VAL A 161 9.70 13.84 9.20
N VAL A 162 8.83 12.88 8.85
CA VAL A 162 8.62 11.66 9.65
C VAL A 162 9.90 10.85 9.76
N ALA A 163 10.62 10.63 8.65
CA ALA A 163 11.90 9.91 8.65
C ALA A 163 12.95 10.59 9.54
N ARG A 164 13.09 11.93 9.45
CA ARG A 164 13.98 12.70 10.31
C ARG A 164 13.63 12.56 11.79
N LYS A 165 12.35 12.64 12.14
CA LYS A 165 11.88 12.44 13.52
C LYS A 165 12.11 11.02 14.04
N SER A 166 12.21 10.04 13.12
CA SER A 166 12.52 8.65 13.42
C SER A 166 14.03 8.37 13.51
N GLY A 167 14.89 9.35 13.17
CA GLY A 167 16.35 9.17 13.09
C GLY A 167 16.79 8.33 11.90
N LEU A 168 15.98 8.27 10.84
CA LEU A 168 16.21 7.44 9.65
C LEU A 168 16.49 8.26 8.38
N GLU A 169 16.77 9.58 8.53
CA GLU A 169 17.03 10.49 7.40
C GLU A 169 18.26 10.13 6.57
N ASN A 170 19.21 9.39 7.14
CA ASN A 170 20.41 8.93 6.42
C ASN A 170 20.21 7.61 5.68
N GLN A 171 19.17 6.84 6.01
CA GLN A 171 18.85 5.54 5.40
C GLN A 171 17.69 5.62 4.40
N ILE A 172 16.89 6.71 4.44
CA ILE A 172 15.73 6.85 3.57
C ILE A 172 15.87 8.07 2.66
N THR A 173 15.92 7.84 1.36
CA THR A 173 15.89 8.86 0.32
C THR A 173 14.47 9.01 -0.22
N PHE A 174 14.07 10.24 -0.55
CA PHE A 174 12.73 10.54 -1.04
C PHE A 174 12.78 11.18 -2.42
N LEU A 175 12.05 10.60 -3.37
CA LEU A 175 11.91 11.06 -4.75
C LEU A 175 10.43 11.40 -5.02
N HIS A 176 10.21 12.56 -5.63
CA HIS A 176 8.88 12.96 -6.11
C HIS A 176 8.74 12.64 -7.59
N GLY A 177 7.60 12.11 -7.99
CA GLY A 177 7.18 11.95 -9.38
C GLY A 177 6.85 10.52 -9.78
N ASP A 178 6.63 10.34 -11.08
CA ASP A 178 6.36 9.04 -11.69
C ASP A 178 7.64 8.24 -11.90
N ILE A 179 7.56 6.91 -11.77
CA ILE A 179 8.67 6.00 -12.02
C ILE A 179 9.26 6.13 -13.43
N LYS A 180 8.44 6.51 -14.42
CA LYS A 180 8.87 6.75 -15.80
C LYS A 180 9.89 7.89 -15.92
N ALA A 181 9.70 8.93 -15.11
CA ALA A 181 10.55 10.12 -15.12
C ALA A 181 11.83 9.96 -14.30
N GLN A 182 11.96 8.89 -13.53
CA GLN A 182 13.15 8.64 -12.71
C GLN A 182 14.28 8.03 -13.53
N HIS A 183 15.51 8.19 -13.01
CA HIS A 183 16.71 7.53 -13.54
C HIS A 183 16.65 6.01 -13.32
N ASP A 184 17.62 5.29 -13.86
CA ASP A 184 17.73 3.84 -13.68
C ASP A 184 18.03 3.47 -12.22
N PHE A 185 17.49 2.33 -11.80
CA PHE A 185 17.61 1.78 -10.46
C PHE A 185 18.46 0.49 -10.48
N GLN A 186 19.65 0.53 -11.10
CA GLN A 186 20.49 -0.66 -11.32
C GLN A 186 21.10 -1.24 -10.03
N THR A 187 21.04 -0.52 -8.91
CA THR A 187 21.53 -1.01 -7.61
C THR A 187 20.40 -1.53 -6.71
N ILE A 188 19.15 -1.39 -7.13
CA ILE A 188 17.98 -1.81 -6.34
C ILE A 188 17.86 -3.33 -6.36
N THR A 189 17.79 -3.92 -5.17
CA THR A 189 17.61 -5.36 -4.97
C THR A 189 16.15 -5.76 -4.81
N HIS A 190 15.34 -4.87 -4.21
CA HIS A 190 13.93 -5.10 -3.95
C HIS A 190 13.10 -3.87 -4.30
N VAL A 191 11.97 -4.09 -4.96
CA VAL A 191 10.98 -3.04 -5.24
C VAL A 191 9.67 -3.42 -4.57
N PHE A 192 9.08 -2.52 -3.81
CA PHE A 192 7.69 -2.62 -3.35
C PHE A 192 6.80 -1.73 -4.19
N ILE A 193 5.70 -2.29 -4.67
CA ILE A 193 4.60 -1.53 -5.27
C ILE A 193 3.44 -1.57 -4.29
N ALA A 194 3.07 -0.41 -3.74
CA ALA A 194 2.01 -0.31 -2.74
C ALA A 194 0.64 -0.73 -3.31
N SER A 195 -0.24 -1.21 -2.44
CA SER A 195 -1.57 -1.69 -2.83
C SER A 195 -2.46 -0.60 -3.44
N LEU A 196 -2.18 0.66 -3.10
CA LEU A 196 -2.90 1.84 -3.60
C LEU A 196 -2.31 2.45 -4.88
N VAL A 197 -1.27 1.87 -5.45
CA VAL A 197 -0.79 2.23 -6.79
C VAL A 197 -1.79 1.69 -7.83
N LYS A 198 -2.33 2.57 -8.67
CA LYS A 198 -3.43 2.24 -9.59
C LYS A 198 -2.97 1.37 -10.77
N ASP A 199 -1.95 1.82 -11.47
CA ASP A 199 -1.51 1.22 -12.75
C ASP A 199 -0.28 0.31 -12.55
N LYS A 200 -0.43 -0.74 -11.73
CA LYS A 200 0.67 -1.66 -11.36
C LYS A 200 1.32 -2.34 -12.56
N HIS A 201 0.54 -2.71 -13.59
CA HIS A 201 1.08 -3.30 -14.82
C HIS A 201 2.03 -2.36 -15.53
N GLU A 202 1.66 -1.09 -15.66
CA GLU A 202 2.51 -0.08 -16.27
C GLU A 202 3.80 0.14 -15.48
N VAL A 203 3.70 0.19 -14.14
CA VAL A 203 4.88 0.28 -13.26
C VAL A 203 5.81 -0.91 -13.47
N ILE A 204 5.28 -2.14 -13.53
CA ILE A 204 6.07 -3.36 -13.74
C ILE A 204 6.74 -3.34 -15.11
N GLU A 205 6.04 -2.90 -16.17
CA GLU A 205 6.64 -2.78 -17.51
C GLU A 205 7.80 -1.78 -17.53
N VAL A 206 7.66 -0.64 -16.86
CA VAL A 206 8.74 0.35 -16.74
C VAL A 206 9.94 -0.20 -15.95
N LEU A 207 9.67 -0.97 -14.89
CA LEU A 207 10.73 -1.58 -14.07
C LEU A 207 11.60 -2.58 -14.87
N LYS A 208 11.05 -3.24 -15.90
CA LYS A 208 11.84 -4.14 -16.76
C LYS A 208 13.11 -3.51 -17.33
N GLU A 209 13.05 -2.22 -17.65
CA GLU A 209 14.17 -1.49 -18.23
C GLU A 209 15.06 -0.78 -17.20
N LYS A 210 14.50 -0.52 -15.99
CA LYS A 210 15.16 0.33 -14.99
C LYS A 210 15.90 -0.43 -13.89
N VAL A 211 15.54 -1.69 -13.62
CA VAL A 211 16.19 -2.49 -12.59
C VAL A 211 17.09 -3.56 -13.18
N TRP A 212 18.07 -4.04 -12.41
CA TRP A 212 18.96 -5.09 -12.83
C TRP A 212 18.30 -6.50 -12.80
N ASP A 213 18.94 -7.49 -13.42
CA ASP A 213 18.49 -8.88 -13.39
C ASP A 213 18.67 -9.46 -11.97
N GLY A 214 17.66 -10.18 -11.47
CA GLY A 214 17.61 -10.66 -10.10
C GLY A 214 16.91 -9.73 -9.09
N THR A 215 16.50 -8.52 -9.51
CA THR A 215 15.66 -7.66 -8.65
C THR A 215 14.33 -8.33 -8.37
N LYS A 216 13.96 -8.39 -7.08
CA LYS A 216 12.64 -8.86 -6.64
C LYS A 216 11.65 -7.70 -6.59
N VAL A 217 10.48 -7.87 -7.20
CA VAL A 217 9.39 -6.90 -7.19
C VAL A 217 8.23 -7.47 -6.39
N ILE A 218 7.92 -6.86 -5.26
CA ILE A 218 6.86 -7.22 -4.32
C ILE A 218 5.65 -6.35 -4.66
N VAL A 219 4.62 -6.95 -5.23
CA VAL A 219 3.40 -6.27 -5.67
C VAL A 219 2.31 -6.52 -4.65
N ARG A 220 1.83 -5.46 -3.98
CA ARG A 220 0.67 -5.52 -3.09
C ARG A 220 -0.58 -5.08 -3.85
N PHE A 221 -1.68 -5.80 -3.72
CA PHE A 221 -2.94 -5.54 -4.43
C PHE A 221 -4.14 -6.07 -3.67
N GLY A 222 -5.35 -5.83 -4.14
CA GLY A 222 -6.56 -6.43 -3.54
C GLY A 222 -7.50 -6.93 -4.62
N ASN A 223 -7.65 -8.26 -4.71
CA ASN A 223 -8.65 -8.89 -5.56
C ASN A 223 -9.88 -9.30 -4.72
N GLY A 224 -10.95 -9.76 -5.38
CA GLY A 224 -12.18 -10.11 -4.69
C GLY A 224 -12.72 -8.94 -3.85
N LEU A 225 -13.17 -9.22 -2.62
CA LEU A 225 -13.70 -8.20 -1.72
C LEU A 225 -12.64 -7.17 -1.29
N LYS A 226 -11.34 -7.54 -1.28
CA LYS A 226 -10.25 -6.60 -0.97
C LYS A 226 -10.14 -5.45 -1.98
N SER A 227 -10.73 -5.61 -3.18
CA SER A 227 -10.74 -4.59 -4.23
C SER A 227 -11.57 -3.35 -3.90
N ILE A 228 -12.40 -3.37 -2.86
CA ILE A 228 -13.15 -2.19 -2.40
C ILE A 228 -12.27 -1.18 -1.64
N PHE A 229 -11.03 -1.55 -1.29
CA PHE A 229 -10.08 -0.68 -0.60
C PHE A 229 -8.72 -0.60 -1.31
N ASN A 230 -8.32 -1.64 -2.05
CA ASN A 230 -7.04 -1.69 -2.77
C ASN A 230 -7.28 -1.77 -4.27
N TYR A 231 -6.35 -1.27 -5.09
CA TYR A 231 -6.46 -1.48 -6.52
C TYR A 231 -6.18 -2.95 -6.87
N PRO A 232 -7.06 -3.56 -7.66
CA PRO A 232 -6.89 -4.95 -8.09
C PRO A 232 -5.70 -5.11 -9.03
N PHE A 233 -5.22 -6.34 -9.14
CA PHE A 233 -4.16 -6.71 -10.04
C PHE A 233 -4.43 -8.11 -10.60
N ASN A 234 -4.39 -8.28 -11.92
CA ASN A 234 -4.43 -9.59 -12.53
C ASN A 234 -2.99 -10.04 -12.76
N ASP A 235 -2.71 -11.27 -12.46
CA ASP A 235 -1.39 -11.90 -12.52
C ASP A 235 -0.94 -12.33 -13.92
N MET A 236 -1.66 -11.90 -14.98
CA MET A 236 -1.20 -12.09 -16.35
C MET A 236 0.01 -11.18 -16.65
N ILE A 237 1.15 -11.59 -16.13
CA ILE A 237 2.42 -10.91 -16.35
C ILE A 237 3.11 -11.58 -17.54
N THR A 238 3.45 -10.76 -18.53
CA THR A 238 4.17 -11.21 -19.72
C THR A 238 5.64 -10.78 -19.65
N GLY A 239 6.53 -11.58 -20.19
CA GLY A 239 7.96 -11.27 -20.31
C GLY A 239 8.84 -11.96 -19.26
N ASN A 240 10.04 -11.41 -19.03
CA ASN A 240 11.12 -12.03 -18.25
C ASN A 240 10.94 -11.86 -16.73
N TRP A 241 9.79 -12.28 -16.20
CA TRP A 241 9.53 -12.31 -14.79
C TRP A 241 9.25 -13.74 -14.32
N LEU A 242 10.00 -14.20 -13.32
CA LEU A 242 9.67 -15.40 -12.56
C LEU A 242 8.73 -15.04 -11.42
N GLN A 243 7.64 -15.77 -11.32
CA GLN A 243 6.69 -15.61 -10.21
C GLN A 243 7.08 -16.58 -9.09
N HIS A 244 7.31 -16.03 -7.89
CA HIS A 244 7.58 -16.82 -6.70
C HIS A 244 6.33 -17.04 -5.88
N ALA A 245 6.20 -18.24 -5.31
CA ALA A 245 5.16 -18.50 -4.33
C ALA A 245 5.42 -17.68 -3.07
N VAL A 246 4.43 -16.93 -2.64
CA VAL A 246 4.43 -16.21 -1.36
C VAL A 246 3.78 -17.11 -0.32
N PRO A 247 4.33 -17.23 0.91
CA PRO A 247 3.65 -17.94 2.00
C PRO A 247 2.21 -17.39 2.14
N PRO A 248 1.24 -18.24 2.54
CA PRO A 248 -0.12 -17.80 2.73
C PRO A 248 -0.14 -16.64 3.71
N GLU A 249 -0.74 -15.53 3.28
CA GLU A 249 -0.88 -14.34 4.09
C GLU A 249 -1.68 -14.64 5.35
N ASN A 250 -1.42 -13.86 6.40
CA ASN A 250 -2.23 -13.89 7.60
C ASN A 250 -3.70 -13.64 7.21
N SER A 251 -4.64 -14.39 7.79
CA SER A 251 -6.09 -14.28 7.49
C SER A 251 -6.65 -12.85 7.61
N ASP A 252 -5.92 -11.99 8.30
CA ASP A 252 -6.31 -10.60 8.56
C ASP A 252 -5.66 -9.58 7.62
N SER A 253 -4.86 -10.03 6.64
CA SER A 253 -4.25 -9.15 5.64
C SER A 253 -5.32 -8.48 4.77
N ILE A 254 -5.22 -7.15 4.65
CA ILE A 254 -6.14 -6.36 3.83
C ILE A 254 -5.77 -6.30 2.34
N TYR A 255 -4.60 -6.82 1.97
CA TYR A 255 -4.11 -6.93 0.59
C TYR A 255 -3.55 -8.34 0.35
N GLU A 256 -3.26 -8.62 -0.89
CA GLU A 256 -2.55 -9.80 -1.36
C GLU A 256 -1.17 -9.39 -1.87
N THR A 257 -0.24 -10.33 -1.86
CA THR A 257 1.14 -10.08 -2.28
C THR A 257 1.56 -11.07 -3.35
N LEU A 258 2.21 -10.56 -4.39
CA LEU A 258 2.85 -11.32 -5.43
C LEU A 258 4.33 -10.92 -5.49
N VAL A 259 5.23 -11.89 -5.62
CA VAL A 259 6.66 -11.63 -5.81
C VAL A 259 7.06 -12.05 -7.22
N LEU A 260 7.68 -11.11 -7.91
CA LEU A 260 8.26 -11.29 -9.23
C LEU A 260 9.78 -11.12 -9.13
N GLU A 261 10.54 -11.93 -9.82
CA GLU A 261 11.99 -11.77 -9.96
C GLU A 261 12.32 -11.58 -11.43
N LYS A 262 13.14 -10.57 -11.73
CA LYS A 262 13.56 -10.33 -13.12
C LYS A 262 14.57 -11.38 -13.54
N GLU A 263 14.22 -12.15 -14.58
CA GLU A 263 15.10 -13.16 -15.14
C GLU A 263 16.30 -12.56 -15.86
N SER A 264 17.46 -13.17 -15.67
CA SER A 264 18.64 -12.87 -16.47
C SER A 264 18.39 -13.25 -17.92
N LYS A 265 18.64 -12.33 -18.86
CA LYS A 265 18.69 -12.68 -20.29
C LYS A 265 19.85 -13.65 -20.47
N VAL A 266 19.56 -14.93 -20.63
CA VAL A 266 20.56 -15.87 -21.11
C VAL A 266 20.90 -15.45 -22.54
N LEU A 267 22.05 -14.83 -22.73
CA LEU A 267 22.64 -14.63 -24.07
C LEU A 267 23.00 -16.01 -24.60
N ILE A 268 22.13 -16.55 -25.49
CA ILE A 268 22.41 -17.75 -26.27
C ILE A 268 23.35 -17.39 -27.43
#